data_0893d63c13ed3a4b5589380765444b4e
#
_entry.id   0893d63c13ed3a4b5589380765444b4e
#
_cell.length_a   1.000
_cell.length_b   1.000
_cell.length_c   1.000
_cell.angle_alpha   90.00
_cell.angle_beta   90.00
_cell.angle_gamma   90.00
#
_symmetry.space_group_name_H-M   'P 1'
#
loop_
_entity.id
_entity.type
_entity.pdbx_description
1 polymer ?
#
loop_
_entity_poly.entity_id
_entity_poly.type
_entity_poly.pdbx_seq_one_letter_code
_entity_poly.pdbx_strand_id
1 'polypeptide(L)'
;MCDARTARGSLGTLGAVARYVDVHPDNPQERLLRQVVDALRDGDALIAYPTDSGYALGCRIGNRDGRDRILRIRGLDERHHFTLVCKDFSQLGQLVHVDNSAFRSIRAVTPGPYTFILPATPEVPRRLLHPRKRTVGVRIPDHTVVRALLDLLGEPLLSSTLILPGEAEPRTQGWDVKEELDHAVDLVIEAGETPGEPTTVVDWSEGAPEVMRVGAGDPSRFVA
;
A
#
# COMPACT_ATOMS: atom_id res chain seq x y z
N MET A 1 15.88 49.28 -26.78
CA MET A 1 16.12 47.82 -26.81
C MET A 1 15.86 47.32 -25.41
N CYS A 2 14.64 46.96 -25.09
CA CYS A 2 14.28 46.38 -23.81
C CYS A 2 13.78 44.95 -24.07
N ASP A 3 14.49 44.01 -23.53
CA ASP A 3 14.25 42.59 -23.67
C ASP A 3 13.22 42.16 -22.60
N ALA A 4 12.00 41.89 -23.02
CA ALA A 4 10.94 41.40 -22.16
C ALA A 4 11.00 39.90 -22.12
N ARG A 5 11.74 39.33 -21.15
CA ARG A 5 11.66 37.90 -20.83
C ARG A 5 10.35 37.62 -20.10
N THR A 6 9.46 37.03 -20.84
CA THR A 6 8.18 36.45 -20.38
C THR A 6 8.41 35.41 -19.31
N ALA A 7 8.05 35.70 -18.08
CA ALA A 7 7.91 34.72 -17.01
C ALA A 7 6.71 33.84 -17.37
N ARG A 8 6.99 32.59 -17.80
CA ARG A 8 5.98 31.52 -17.86
C ARG A 8 5.67 31.13 -16.44
N GLY A 9 4.63 31.66 -15.87
CA GLY A 9 4.02 31.16 -14.65
C GLY A 9 3.59 29.73 -14.88
N SER A 10 4.06 28.82 -14.03
CA SER A 10 3.56 27.45 -13.92
C SER A 10 2.08 27.52 -13.55
N LEU A 11 1.21 27.41 -14.54
CA LEU A 11 -0.19 27.04 -14.31
C LEU A 11 -0.17 25.64 -13.71
N GLY A 12 -0.51 25.54 -12.42
CA GLY A 12 -0.73 24.25 -11.77
C GLY A 12 -1.70 23.44 -12.62
N THR A 13 -1.25 22.28 -13.06
CA THR A 13 -2.08 21.32 -13.78
C THR A 13 -3.27 21.00 -12.88
N LEU A 14 -4.48 21.39 -13.29
CA LEU A 14 -5.72 20.86 -12.73
C LEU A 14 -5.57 19.34 -12.78
N GLY A 15 -5.52 18.68 -11.62
CA GLY A 15 -5.31 17.26 -11.53
C GLY A 15 -6.31 16.53 -12.42
N ALA A 16 -5.83 15.60 -13.24
CA ALA A 16 -6.71 14.76 -14.03
C ALA A 16 -7.68 14.02 -13.10
N VAL A 17 -8.92 13.86 -13.55
CA VAL A 17 -9.94 13.07 -12.85
C VAL A 17 -9.45 11.63 -12.72
N ALA A 18 -9.52 11.05 -11.53
CA ALA A 18 -9.13 9.66 -11.30
C ALA A 18 -9.94 8.70 -12.18
N ARG A 19 -9.28 7.75 -12.81
CA ARG A 19 -9.98 6.69 -13.54
C ARG A 19 -10.62 5.72 -12.55
N TYR A 20 -11.87 5.35 -12.78
CA TYR A 20 -12.58 4.35 -11.99
C TYR A 20 -12.55 3.02 -12.74
N VAL A 21 -11.98 1.99 -12.13
CA VAL A 21 -11.78 0.68 -12.73
C VAL A 21 -12.58 -0.35 -11.94
N ASP A 22 -13.77 -0.65 -12.42
CA ASP A 22 -14.68 -1.63 -11.79
C ASP A 22 -14.31 -3.05 -12.26
N VAL A 23 -13.89 -3.89 -11.31
CA VAL A 23 -13.47 -5.27 -11.55
C VAL A 23 -14.29 -6.25 -10.71
N HIS A 24 -14.53 -7.44 -11.25
CA HIS A 24 -15.23 -8.47 -10.51
C HIS A 24 -14.39 -8.95 -9.31
N PRO A 25 -14.92 -8.98 -8.07
CA PRO A 25 -14.14 -9.28 -6.87
C PRO A 25 -13.50 -10.67 -6.87
N ASP A 26 -14.23 -11.69 -7.34
CA ASP A 26 -13.75 -13.08 -7.33
C ASP A 26 -13.06 -13.51 -8.63
N ASN A 27 -13.36 -12.83 -9.75
CA ASN A 27 -12.77 -13.13 -11.06
C ASN A 27 -12.40 -11.82 -11.78
N PRO A 28 -11.37 -11.11 -11.32
CA PRO A 28 -10.99 -9.82 -11.86
C PRO A 28 -10.53 -9.95 -13.31
N GLN A 29 -11.07 -9.08 -14.17
CA GLN A 29 -10.75 -9.08 -15.59
C GLN A 29 -9.29 -8.60 -15.79
N GLU A 30 -8.44 -9.49 -16.29
CA GLU A 30 -7.03 -9.21 -16.53
C GLU A 30 -6.81 -7.96 -17.38
N ARG A 31 -7.65 -7.75 -18.41
CA ARG A 31 -7.58 -6.56 -19.28
C ARG A 31 -7.71 -5.25 -18.52
N LEU A 32 -8.57 -5.21 -17.49
CA LEU A 32 -8.78 -4.02 -16.64
C LEU A 32 -7.59 -3.82 -15.70
N LEU A 33 -7.11 -4.91 -15.09
CA LEU A 33 -5.93 -4.84 -14.21
C LEU A 33 -4.65 -4.47 -14.97
N ARG A 34 -4.50 -4.88 -16.24
CA ARG A 34 -3.38 -4.44 -17.10
C ARG A 34 -3.35 -2.93 -17.29
N GLN A 35 -4.51 -2.27 -17.41
CA GLN A 35 -4.55 -0.79 -17.49
C GLN A 35 -4.02 -0.12 -16.21
N VAL A 36 -4.27 -0.74 -15.05
CA VAL A 36 -3.72 -0.26 -13.77
C VAL A 36 -2.21 -0.49 -13.71
N VAL A 37 -1.76 -1.67 -14.14
CA VAL A 37 -0.32 -2.00 -14.19
C VAL A 37 0.44 -1.07 -15.13
N ASP A 38 -0.11 -0.78 -16.31
CA ASP A 38 0.51 0.15 -17.27
C ASP A 38 0.62 1.55 -16.67
N ALA A 39 -0.42 2.04 -16.00
CA ALA A 39 -0.38 3.33 -15.32
C ALA A 39 0.66 3.37 -14.17
N LEU A 40 0.78 2.28 -13.42
CA LEU A 40 1.80 2.17 -12.37
C LEU A 40 3.22 2.18 -12.97
N ARG A 41 3.46 1.44 -14.07
CA ARG A 41 4.79 1.28 -14.68
C ARG A 41 5.25 2.50 -15.47
N ASP A 42 4.36 3.03 -16.31
CA ASP A 42 4.70 4.05 -17.30
C ASP A 42 4.36 5.45 -16.81
N GLY A 43 3.37 5.59 -15.93
CA GLY A 43 2.83 6.86 -15.48
C GLY A 43 3.12 7.22 -14.03
N ASP A 44 3.90 6.41 -13.30
CA ASP A 44 4.16 6.63 -11.87
C ASP A 44 2.87 6.89 -11.07
N ALA A 45 1.79 6.19 -11.40
CA ALA A 45 0.47 6.42 -10.83
C ALA A 45 0.41 6.12 -9.32
N LEU A 46 -0.42 6.90 -8.63
CA LEU A 46 -0.94 6.60 -7.30
C LEU A 46 -2.34 5.99 -7.45
N ILE A 47 -2.55 4.81 -6.92
CA ILE A 47 -3.83 4.11 -6.96
C ILE A 47 -4.47 4.01 -5.59
N ALA A 48 -5.81 4.01 -5.54
CA ALA A 48 -6.59 3.51 -4.41
C ALA A 48 -7.14 2.13 -4.79
N TYR A 49 -7.01 1.16 -3.88
CA TYR A 49 -7.37 -0.22 -4.17
C TYR A 49 -7.91 -0.95 -2.94
N PRO A 50 -8.85 -1.91 -3.13
CA PRO A 50 -9.45 -2.67 -2.04
C PRO A 50 -8.48 -3.69 -1.46
N THR A 51 -8.58 -3.97 -0.16
CA THR A 51 -7.85 -5.04 0.53
C THR A 51 -8.77 -5.79 1.50
N ASP A 52 -8.27 -6.84 2.13
CA ASP A 52 -8.93 -7.58 3.21
C ASP A 52 -9.01 -6.81 4.56
N SER A 53 -8.69 -5.51 4.56
CA SER A 53 -8.80 -4.65 5.76
C SER A 53 -9.27 -3.22 5.45
N GLY A 54 -9.90 -3.02 4.30
CA GLY A 54 -10.32 -1.72 3.81
C GLY A 54 -9.53 -1.27 2.58
N TYR A 55 -9.85 -0.09 2.08
CA TYR A 55 -9.10 0.52 0.98
C TYR A 55 -7.69 0.94 1.41
N ALA A 56 -6.78 0.89 0.47
CA ALA A 56 -5.40 1.35 0.65
C ALA A 56 -4.98 2.25 -0.52
N LEU A 57 -4.03 3.14 -0.26
CA LEU A 57 -3.29 3.87 -1.28
C LEU A 57 -2.03 3.09 -1.64
N GLY A 58 -1.69 3.04 -2.93
CA GLY A 58 -0.52 2.31 -3.39
C GLY A 58 0.16 2.92 -4.60
N CYS A 59 1.48 2.80 -4.63
CA CYS A 59 2.31 3.16 -5.77
C CYS A 59 3.53 2.23 -5.87
N ARG A 60 4.30 2.32 -6.94
CA ARG A 60 5.56 1.58 -7.05
C ARG A 60 6.58 2.05 -5.99
N ILE A 61 7.43 1.14 -5.53
CA ILE A 61 8.46 1.42 -4.48
C ILE A 61 9.39 2.59 -4.88
N GLY A 62 9.66 2.77 -6.16
CA GLY A 62 10.49 3.85 -6.71
C GLY A 62 9.81 5.23 -6.78
N ASN A 63 8.49 5.26 -6.79
CA ASN A 63 7.69 6.46 -7.03
C ASN A 63 7.71 7.41 -5.81
N ARG A 64 8.49 8.50 -5.91
CA ARG A 64 8.61 9.49 -4.83
C ARG A 64 7.37 10.38 -4.75
N ASP A 65 6.85 10.82 -5.89
CA ASP A 65 5.65 11.66 -5.95
C ASP A 65 4.45 10.92 -5.36
N GLY A 66 4.25 9.64 -5.76
CA GLY A 66 3.19 8.80 -5.20
C GLY A 66 3.29 8.66 -3.68
N ARG A 67 4.51 8.43 -3.15
CA ARG A 67 4.75 8.40 -1.71
C ARG A 67 4.35 9.72 -1.03
N ASP A 68 4.80 10.84 -1.57
CA ASP A 68 4.55 12.16 -0.98
C ASP A 68 3.06 12.57 -1.09
N ARG A 69 2.37 12.10 -2.13
CA ARG A 69 0.91 12.22 -2.26
C ARG A 69 0.19 11.41 -1.19
N ILE A 70 0.63 10.17 -0.90
CA ILE A 70 0.07 9.37 0.20
C ILE A 70 0.20 10.10 1.54
N LEU A 71 1.37 10.66 1.85
CA LEU A 71 1.57 11.43 3.07
C LEU A 71 0.62 12.62 3.17
N ARG A 72 0.45 13.36 2.07
CA ARG A 72 -0.47 14.52 2.01
C ARG A 72 -1.94 14.12 2.19
N ILE A 73 -2.40 13.09 1.47
CA ILE A 73 -3.79 12.61 1.56
C ILE A 73 -4.11 12.17 2.99
N ARG A 74 -3.19 11.47 3.63
CA ARG A 74 -3.37 10.94 4.98
C ARG A 74 -3.00 11.92 6.09
N GLY A 75 -2.47 13.11 5.79
CA GLY A 75 -2.00 14.06 6.79
C GLY A 75 -0.86 13.53 7.66
N LEU A 76 0.03 12.71 7.08
CA LEU A 76 1.13 12.04 7.79
C LEU A 76 2.45 12.78 7.58
N ASP A 77 3.37 12.64 8.53
CA ASP A 77 4.73 13.16 8.42
C ASP A 77 5.66 12.16 7.70
N GLU A 78 6.88 12.61 7.39
CA GLU A 78 7.89 11.80 6.70
C GLU A 78 8.37 10.56 7.51
N ARG A 79 8.05 10.48 8.79
CA ARG A 79 8.39 9.36 9.67
C ARG A 79 7.39 8.21 9.58
N HIS A 80 6.32 8.39 8.81
CA HIS A 80 5.32 7.35 8.63
C HIS A 80 5.94 6.07 8.08
N HIS A 81 5.62 4.95 8.72
CA HIS A 81 6.06 3.63 8.29
C HIS A 81 5.12 3.08 7.23
N PHE A 82 5.62 3.05 6.00
CA PHE A 82 4.93 2.41 4.89
C PHE A 82 4.99 0.89 5.00
N THR A 83 4.04 0.24 4.34
CA THR A 83 3.99 -1.22 4.21
C THR A 83 4.27 -1.61 2.76
N LEU A 84 5.08 -2.65 2.56
CA LEU A 84 5.28 -3.28 1.26
C LEU A 84 4.27 -4.43 1.13
N VAL A 85 3.36 -4.30 0.17
CA VAL A 85 2.35 -5.31 -0.12
C VAL A 85 2.90 -6.28 -1.13
N CYS A 86 3.02 -7.54 -0.71
CA CYS A 86 3.61 -8.63 -1.48
C CYS A 86 2.52 -9.62 -1.92
N LYS A 87 2.74 -10.26 -3.08
CA LYS A 87 1.82 -11.28 -3.60
C LYS A 87 1.92 -12.61 -2.86
N ASP A 88 3.13 -12.94 -2.39
CA ASP A 88 3.44 -14.21 -1.76
C ASP A 88 4.67 -14.12 -0.85
N PHE A 89 4.97 -15.24 -0.19
CA PHE A 89 6.09 -15.34 0.73
C PHE A 89 7.46 -15.27 0.03
N SER A 90 7.55 -15.67 -1.23
CA SER A 90 8.79 -15.61 -2.01
C SER A 90 9.18 -14.16 -2.27
N GLN A 91 8.21 -13.33 -2.66
CA GLN A 91 8.41 -11.90 -2.86
C GLN A 91 8.74 -11.18 -1.54
N LEU A 92 8.03 -11.53 -0.45
CA LEU A 92 8.30 -10.99 0.89
C LEU A 92 9.75 -11.30 1.33
N GLY A 93 10.23 -12.54 1.15
CA GLY A 93 11.57 -12.97 1.54
C GLY A 93 12.71 -12.29 0.78
N GLN A 94 12.45 -11.64 -0.35
CA GLN A 94 13.42 -10.79 -1.03
C GLN A 94 13.63 -9.44 -0.32
N LEU A 95 12.62 -8.98 0.40
CA LEU A 95 12.57 -7.63 0.99
C LEU A 95 13.00 -7.60 2.47
N VAL A 96 12.80 -8.71 3.18
CA VAL A 96 13.04 -8.77 4.63
C VAL A 96 13.76 -10.05 5.04
N HIS A 97 14.50 -9.95 6.14
CA HIS A 97 15.11 -11.10 6.79
C HIS A 97 14.08 -11.77 7.70
N VAL A 98 13.87 -13.05 7.50
CA VAL A 98 12.90 -13.87 8.25
C VAL A 98 13.61 -15.09 8.77
N ASP A 99 13.70 -15.26 10.10
CA ASP A 99 14.20 -16.48 10.72
C ASP A 99 13.16 -17.62 10.65
N ASN A 100 13.56 -18.83 11.04
CA ASN A 100 12.70 -20.01 10.99
C ASN A 100 11.46 -19.92 11.89
N SER A 101 11.51 -19.18 12.99
CA SER A 101 10.39 -18.98 13.90
C SER A 101 9.38 -18.02 13.31
N ALA A 102 9.85 -16.84 12.91
CA ALA A 102 9.05 -15.84 12.20
C ALA A 102 8.43 -16.44 10.95
N PHE A 103 9.20 -17.16 10.12
CA PHE A 103 8.70 -17.82 8.91
C PHE A 103 7.48 -18.71 9.18
N ARG A 104 7.57 -19.63 10.16
CA ARG A 104 6.46 -20.53 10.48
C ARG A 104 5.22 -19.79 10.97
N SER A 105 5.42 -18.81 11.84
CA SER A 105 4.33 -18.04 12.43
C SER A 105 3.63 -17.16 11.40
N ILE A 106 4.40 -16.43 10.59
CA ILE A 106 3.86 -15.54 9.54
C ILE A 106 3.15 -16.37 8.47
N ARG A 107 3.76 -17.49 8.03
CA ARG A 107 3.16 -18.36 7.02
C ARG A 107 1.84 -19.00 7.47
N ALA A 108 1.66 -19.22 8.76
CA ALA A 108 0.43 -19.82 9.29
C ALA A 108 -0.78 -18.87 9.26
N VAL A 109 -0.56 -17.55 9.09
CA VAL A 109 -1.60 -16.51 9.13
C VAL A 109 -1.62 -15.64 7.86
N THR A 110 -0.80 -15.95 6.87
CA THR A 110 -0.78 -15.25 5.58
C THR A 110 -1.13 -16.20 4.43
N PRO A 111 -1.87 -15.74 3.44
CA PRO A 111 -2.47 -14.40 3.28
C PRO A 111 -3.46 -14.05 4.38
N GLY A 112 -3.55 -12.76 4.76
CA GLY A 112 -4.49 -12.33 5.79
C GLY A 112 -4.26 -10.90 6.31
N PRO A 113 -5.11 -10.46 7.25
CA PRO A 113 -5.15 -9.06 7.70
C PRO A 113 -4.05 -8.74 8.73
N TYR A 114 -2.81 -9.06 8.39
CA TYR A 114 -1.64 -8.80 9.22
C TYR A 114 -0.63 -7.92 8.51
N THR A 115 0.09 -7.13 9.32
CA THR A 115 1.28 -6.38 8.90
C THR A 115 2.43 -6.76 9.83
N PHE A 116 3.55 -7.20 9.27
CA PHE A 116 4.73 -7.57 10.03
C PHE A 116 5.84 -6.54 9.83
N ILE A 117 6.43 -6.06 10.94
CA ILE A 117 7.59 -5.20 10.93
C ILE A 117 8.82 -6.08 11.09
N LEU A 118 9.68 -6.09 10.06
CA LEU A 118 10.83 -6.99 9.96
C LEU A 118 12.10 -6.25 9.55
N PRO A 119 13.30 -6.75 9.89
CA PRO A 119 14.56 -6.23 9.38
C PRO A 119 14.61 -6.31 7.84
N ALA A 120 14.86 -5.19 7.19
CA ALA A 120 14.86 -5.09 5.74
C ALA A 120 16.17 -5.58 5.11
N THR A 121 16.07 -6.17 3.92
CA THR A 121 17.23 -6.45 3.07
C THR A 121 17.72 -5.18 2.36
N PRO A 122 18.92 -5.20 1.71
CA PRO A 122 19.40 -4.08 0.90
C PRO A 122 18.51 -3.73 -0.31
N GLU A 123 17.61 -4.62 -0.72
CA GLU A 123 16.66 -4.38 -1.82
C GLU A 123 15.64 -3.28 -1.50
N VAL A 124 15.35 -3.05 -0.21
CA VAL A 124 14.42 -1.99 0.21
C VAL A 124 15.15 -0.65 0.24
N PRO A 125 14.66 0.38 -0.49
CA PRO A 125 15.27 1.70 -0.48
C PRO A 125 15.36 2.29 0.92
N ARG A 126 16.52 2.85 1.27
CA ARG A 126 16.82 3.38 2.61
C ARG A 126 15.77 4.36 3.15
N ARG A 127 15.16 5.16 2.26
CA ARG A 127 14.12 6.15 2.61
C ARG A 127 12.80 5.56 3.12
N LEU A 128 12.58 4.24 2.90
CA LEU A 128 11.39 3.52 3.35
C LEU A 128 11.62 2.80 4.68
N LEU A 129 12.86 2.78 5.16
CA LEU A 129 13.25 2.08 6.37
C LEU A 129 13.06 2.94 7.60
N HIS A 130 12.72 2.29 8.71
CA HIS A 130 12.85 2.93 10.01
C HIS A 130 14.30 3.44 10.21
N PRO A 131 14.49 4.73 10.56
CA PRO A 131 15.82 5.36 10.51
C PRO A 131 16.86 4.70 11.42
N ARG A 132 16.47 4.12 12.54
CA ARG A 132 17.35 3.45 13.51
C ARG A 132 17.33 1.93 13.38
N LYS A 133 16.12 1.31 13.42
CA LYS A 133 15.95 -0.16 13.41
C LYS A 133 16.19 -0.80 12.04
N ARG A 134 16.17 -0.02 10.96
CA ARG A 134 16.31 -0.52 9.57
C ARG A 134 15.23 -1.56 9.21
N THR A 135 14.06 -1.40 9.76
CA THR A 135 12.90 -2.26 9.54
C THR A 135 11.94 -1.65 8.51
N VAL A 136 11.08 -2.48 7.96
CA VAL A 136 9.98 -2.11 7.07
C VAL A 136 8.75 -2.97 7.38
N GLY A 137 7.56 -2.42 7.18
CA GLY A 137 6.32 -3.17 7.22
C GLY A 137 6.15 -4.01 5.96
N VAL A 138 5.71 -5.26 6.09
CA VAL A 138 5.37 -6.14 4.96
C VAL A 138 4.02 -6.80 5.21
N ARG A 139 3.28 -7.11 4.13
CA ARG A 139 1.96 -7.72 4.18
C ARG A 139 1.71 -8.58 2.95
N ILE A 140 0.98 -9.69 3.14
CA ILE A 140 0.41 -10.52 2.07
C ILE A 140 -1.11 -10.54 2.28
N PRO A 141 -1.89 -9.67 1.61
CA PRO A 141 -3.33 -9.56 1.82
C PRO A 141 -4.08 -10.78 1.25
N ASP A 142 -5.15 -11.19 1.91
CA ASP A 142 -6.09 -12.17 1.38
C ASP A 142 -7.20 -11.48 0.58
N HIS A 143 -6.85 -11.02 -0.62
CA HIS A 143 -7.78 -10.33 -1.52
C HIS A 143 -7.48 -10.69 -2.97
N THR A 144 -8.46 -11.28 -3.66
CA THR A 144 -8.29 -11.81 -5.03
C THR A 144 -7.80 -10.78 -6.01
N VAL A 145 -8.39 -9.57 -6.00
CA VAL A 145 -8.02 -8.49 -6.93
C VAL A 145 -6.59 -8.01 -6.68
N VAL A 146 -6.18 -7.87 -5.41
CA VAL A 146 -4.81 -7.45 -5.07
C VAL A 146 -3.78 -8.48 -5.52
N ARG A 147 -4.07 -9.76 -5.31
CA ARG A 147 -3.17 -10.85 -5.73
C ARG A 147 -3.01 -10.86 -7.24
N ALA A 148 -4.13 -10.76 -7.98
CA ALA A 148 -4.09 -10.69 -9.45
C ALA A 148 -3.35 -9.44 -9.95
N LEU A 149 -3.53 -8.28 -9.31
CA LEU A 149 -2.79 -7.06 -9.63
C LEU A 149 -1.29 -7.25 -9.43
N LEU A 150 -0.87 -7.78 -8.28
CA LEU A 150 0.55 -8.00 -7.95
C LEU A 150 1.20 -9.08 -8.84
N ASP A 151 0.45 -10.10 -9.24
CA ASP A 151 0.93 -11.09 -10.21
C ASP A 151 1.25 -10.46 -11.57
N LEU A 152 0.37 -9.58 -12.06
CA LEU A 152 0.58 -8.85 -13.32
C LEU A 152 1.68 -7.79 -13.19
N LEU A 153 1.75 -7.11 -12.06
CA LEU A 153 2.77 -6.08 -11.81
C LEU A 153 4.17 -6.69 -11.67
N GLY A 154 4.29 -7.86 -11.03
CA GLY A 154 5.54 -8.58 -10.83
C GLY A 154 6.44 -8.01 -9.73
N GLU A 155 6.03 -6.93 -9.07
CA GLU A 155 6.77 -6.28 -7.97
C GLU A 155 5.82 -5.89 -6.82
N PRO A 156 6.32 -5.71 -5.58
CA PRO A 156 5.50 -5.26 -4.46
C PRO A 156 5.08 -3.80 -4.61
N LEU A 157 3.95 -3.45 -3.99
CA LEU A 157 3.49 -2.07 -3.89
C LEU A 157 3.93 -1.43 -2.58
N LEU A 158 4.39 -0.19 -2.65
CA LEU A 158 4.46 0.70 -1.50
C LEU A 158 3.04 1.12 -1.14
N SER A 159 2.61 0.88 0.08
CA SER A 159 1.21 1.03 0.47
C SER A 159 1.02 1.67 1.84
N SER A 160 -0.13 2.27 2.01
CA SER A 160 -0.64 2.75 3.28
C SER A 160 -2.17 2.61 3.30
N THR A 161 -2.73 2.11 4.41
CA THR A 161 -4.19 2.01 4.58
C THR A 161 -4.83 3.39 4.41
N LEU A 162 -5.92 3.48 3.67
CA LEU A 162 -6.65 4.73 3.42
C LEU A 162 -7.54 5.08 4.63
N ILE A 163 -6.95 5.78 5.57
CA ILE A 163 -7.63 6.41 6.71
C ILE A 163 -7.37 7.90 6.58
N LEU A 164 -8.41 8.70 6.44
CA LEU A 164 -8.28 10.14 6.25
C LEU A 164 -7.98 10.87 7.57
N PRO A 165 -7.46 12.08 7.52
CA PRO A 165 -7.18 12.85 8.71
C PRO A 165 -8.40 13.05 9.59
N GLY A 166 -8.29 12.65 10.86
CA GLY A 166 -9.39 12.75 11.84
C GLY A 166 -10.30 11.51 11.90
N GLU A 167 -10.09 10.52 11.03
CA GLU A 167 -10.81 9.25 11.04
C GLU A 167 -10.03 8.15 11.78
N ALA A 168 -10.76 7.14 12.27
CA ALA A 168 -10.18 5.98 12.95
C ALA A 168 -10.18 4.73 12.07
N GLU A 169 -11.08 4.65 11.10
CA GLU A 169 -11.35 3.47 10.29
C GLU A 169 -10.97 3.72 8.82
N PRO A 170 -10.57 2.68 8.09
CA PRO A 170 -10.30 2.79 6.66
C PRO A 170 -11.58 2.95 5.85
N ARG A 171 -11.47 3.56 4.68
CA ARG A 171 -12.55 3.58 3.67
C ARG A 171 -12.88 2.15 3.23
N THR A 172 -14.18 1.89 3.00
CA THR A 172 -14.70 0.56 2.64
C THR A 172 -15.31 0.48 1.25
N GLN A 173 -15.65 1.62 0.65
CA GLN A 173 -16.36 1.70 -0.64
C GLN A 173 -15.53 2.46 -1.67
N GLY A 174 -15.33 1.87 -2.85
CA GLY A 174 -14.53 2.49 -3.90
C GLY A 174 -15.18 3.71 -4.54
N TRP A 175 -16.51 3.74 -4.64
CA TRP A 175 -17.23 4.91 -5.15
C TRP A 175 -17.05 6.13 -4.23
N ASP A 176 -17.04 5.93 -2.91
CA ASP A 176 -16.81 6.96 -1.89
C ASP A 176 -15.37 7.49 -1.99
N VAL A 177 -14.41 6.56 -2.11
CA VAL A 177 -13.00 6.90 -2.37
C VAL A 177 -12.84 7.70 -3.65
N LYS A 178 -13.56 7.31 -4.72
CA LYS A 178 -13.53 8.04 -6.00
C LYS A 178 -14.08 9.46 -5.86
N GLU A 179 -15.20 9.64 -5.17
CA GLU A 179 -15.81 10.95 -4.96
C GLU A 179 -14.88 11.88 -4.17
N GLU A 180 -14.27 11.36 -3.11
CA GLU A 180 -13.45 12.16 -2.20
C GLU A 180 -12.03 12.44 -2.71
N LEU A 181 -11.43 11.49 -3.44
CA LEU A 181 -10.05 11.56 -3.90
C LEU A 181 -9.90 11.75 -5.41
N ASP A 182 -10.94 12.17 -6.11
CA ASP A 182 -11.01 12.26 -7.58
C ASP A 182 -9.83 12.99 -8.24
N HIS A 183 -9.26 13.97 -7.55
CA HIS A 183 -8.11 14.73 -8.03
C HIS A 183 -6.81 14.47 -7.25
N ALA A 184 -6.87 13.54 -6.29
CA ALA A 184 -5.75 13.21 -5.41
C ALA A 184 -5.06 11.90 -5.77
N VAL A 185 -5.78 10.97 -6.44
CA VAL A 185 -5.24 9.70 -6.96
C VAL A 185 -5.43 9.63 -8.48
N ASP A 186 -4.73 8.72 -9.16
CA ASP A 186 -4.82 8.59 -10.62
C ASP A 186 -5.85 7.52 -11.02
N LEU A 187 -6.02 6.50 -10.18
CA LEU A 187 -7.01 5.44 -10.37
C LEU A 187 -7.62 4.99 -9.05
N VAL A 188 -8.88 4.58 -9.11
CA VAL A 188 -9.55 3.84 -8.05
C VAL A 188 -9.99 2.50 -8.62
N ILE A 189 -9.58 1.40 -7.98
CA ILE A 189 -10.04 0.06 -8.30
C ILE A 189 -11.27 -0.22 -7.43
N GLU A 190 -12.41 -0.49 -8.08
CA GLU A 190 -13.64 -0.93 -7.41
C GLU A 190 -13.74 -2.46 -7.51
N ALA A 191 -14.05 -3.11 -6.40
CA ALA A 191 -14.29 -4.56 -6.35
C ALA A 191 -15.28 -4.95 -5.23
N GLY A 192 -16.23 -4.08 -4.98
CA GLY A 192 -17.22 -4.25 -3.91
C GLY A 192 -16.75 -3.73 -2.55
N GLU A 193 -17.60 -3.90 -1.57
CA GLU A 193 -17.36 -3.46 -0.20
C GLU A 193 -16.25 -4.27 0.47
N THR A 194 -15.36 -3.58 1.17
CA THR A 194 -14.28 -4.19 1.93
C THR A 194 -14.56 -4.12 3.44
N PRO A 195 -13.94 -4.99 4.26
CA PRO A 195 -13.94 -4.81 5.71
C PRO A 195 -13.36 -3.44 6.10
N GLY A 196 -13.88 -2.85 7.19
CA GLY A 196 -13.44 -1.55 7.69
C GLY A 196 -12.48 -1.65 8.88
N GLU A 197 -11.85 -2.79 9.10
CA GLU A 197 -11.01 -3.02 10.26
C GLU A 197 -9.53 -3.05 9.88
N PRO A 198 -8.67 -2.21 10.52
CA PRO A 198 -7.24 -2.18 10.24
C PRO A 198 -6.56 -3.52 10.54
N THR A 199 -5.40 -3.76 9.92
CA THR A 199 -4.59 -4.97 10.17
C THR A 199 -4.09 -5.05 11.60
N THR A 200 -3.92 -6.27 12.12
CA THR A 200 -3.07 -6.53 13.29
C THR A 200 -1.61 -6.31 12.90
N VAL A 201 -0.87 -5.54 13.71
CA VAL A 201 0.53 -5.19 13.46
C VAL A 201 1.42 -5.91 14.46
N VAL A 202 2.38 -6.68 13.97
CA VAL A 202 3.34 -7.44 14.76
C VAL A 202 4.76 -6.98 14.43
N ASP A 203 5.48 -6.45 15.41
CA ASP A 203 6.92 -6.15 15.30
C ASP A 203 7.72 -7.43 15.61
N TRP A 204 8.54 -7.88 14.66
CA TRP A 204 9.44 -9.02 14.82
C TRP A 204 10.90 -8.60 14.58
N SER A 205 11.23 -7.35 14.84
CA SER A 205 12.56 -6.80 14.54
C SER A 205 13.64 -7.28 15.50
N GLU A 206 13.26 -7.76 16.68
CA GLU A 206 14.20 -8.14 17.77
C GLU A 206 14.20 -9.65 18.07
N GLY A 207 13.76 -10.48 17.11
CA GLY A 207 13.82 -11.95 17.21
C GLY A 207 12.64 -12.61 17.94
N ALA A 208 11.73 -11.82 18.52
CA ALA A 208 10.48 -12.28 19.11
C ALA A 208 9.32 -11.38 18.66
N PRO A 209 8.09 -11.91 18.55
CA PRO A 209 6.93 -11.12 18.16
C PRO A 209 6.48 -10.19 19.29
N GLU A 210 6.17 -8.95 18.92
CA GLU A 210 5.48 -7.98 19.79
C GLU A 210 4.26 -7.44 19.05
N VAL A 211 3.06 -7.57 19.64
CA VAL A 211 1.83 -7.06 19.04
C VAL A 211 1.74 -5.55 19.31
N MET A 212 1.99 -4.76 18.27
CA MET A 212 1.95 -3.30 18.33
C MET A 212 0.54 -2.74 18.23
N ARG A 213 -0.35 -3.43 17.53
CA ARG A 213 -1.76 -3.08 17.36
C ARG A 213 -2.56 -4.35 17.11
N VAL A 214 -3.66 -4.51 17.82
CA VAL A 214 -4.70 -5.49 17.51
C VAL A 214 -5.65 -4.88 16.48
N GLY A 215 -5.99 -5.64 15.46
CA GLY A 215 -6.95 -5.33 14.41
C GLY A 215 -7.63 -6.62 13.96
N ALA A 216 -8.02 -6.70 12.69
CA ALA A 216 -8.78 -7.82 12.13
C ALA A 216 -8.09 -9.20 12.25
N GLY A 217 -6.77 -9.25 12.35
CA GLY A 217 -6.02 -10.51 12.54
C GLY A 217 -6.00 -10.96 14.02
N ASP A 218 -6.25 -12.24 14.29
CA ASP A 218 -6.17 -12.81 15.64
C ASP A 218 -4.73 -12.73 16.21
N PRO A 219 -4.49 -11.96 17.28
CA PRO A 219 -3.16 -11.81 17.86
C PRO A 219 -2.68 -13.02 18.68
N SER A 220 -3.52 -14.01 18.96
CA SER A 220 -3.27 -15.10 19.93
C SER A 220 -1.98 -15.89 19.65
N ARG A 221 -1.54 -15.94 18.40
CA ARG A 221 -0.28 -16.61 18.01
C ARG A 221 0.98 -15.83 18.34
N PHE A 222 0.85 -14.55 18.68
CA PHE A 222 1.95 -13.60 18.84
C PHE A 222 2.04 -13.03 20.26
N VAL A 223 1.09 -13.39 21.12
CA VAL A 223 1.13 -13.08 22.55
C VAL A 223 1.55 -14.32 23.32
N ALA A 224 2.50 -14.14 24.25
CA ALA A 224 3.01 -15.23 25.12
C ALA A 224 2.02 -15.52 26.25
#